data_4916be3219a1e55db05e4211a7b8f243
#
_entry.id   4916be3219a1e55db05e4211a7b8f243
#
_cell.length_a   1.000
_cell.length_b   1.000
_cell.length_c   1.000
_cell.angle_alpha   90.00
_cell.angle_beta   90.00
_cell.angle_gamma   90.00
#
_symmetry.space_group_name_H-M   'P 1'
#
loop_
_entity.id
_entity.type
_entity.pdbx_description
1 polymer ?
#
loop_
_entity_poly.entity_id
_entity_poly.type
_entity_poly.pdbx_seq_one_letter_code
_entity_poly.pdbx_strand_id
1 'polypeptide(L)'
;MSNTTEKNTSKTAAIQAGTQTTGKARYLTVIALMAAISYILAFLEVPMPLAPSFARMDASDVPALLTAFALGPVAGTVVELIKNVLQALSTSTGGIGELANFLMGASLVFTAGLIYKQKKTRKMAVVSCVAGSVAMGIMAAIMNYFVLLPMYQIFMPIDQVIASFAEIIPFIHTKLDV
;
A
#
# COMPACT_ATOMS: atom_id res chain seq x y z
N MET A 1 19.28 -19.28 -52.73
CA MET A 1 17.96 -18.94 -52.14
C MET A 1 17.89 -19.05 -50.60
N SER A 2 18.80 -19.72 -49.90
CA SER A 2 18.78 -19.93 -48.43
C SER A 2 19.12 -18.67 -47.58
N ASN A 3 19.99 -17.81 -48.05
CA ASN A 3 20.55 -16.68 -47.30
C ASN A 3 19.56 -15.53 -47.02
N THR A 4 18.50 -15.39 -47.82
CA THR A 4 17.48 -14.36 -47.66
C THR A 4 16.45 -14.72 -46.56
N THR A 5 16.18 -16.00 -46.42
CA THR A 5 15.22 -16.52 -45.40
C THR A 5 15.80 -16.41 -43.97
N GLU A 6 17.07 -16.78 -43.81
CA GLU A 6 17.77 -16.65 -42.51
C GLU A 6 17.88 -15.18 -42.04
N LYS A 7 18.19 -14.27 -42.98
CA LYS A 7 18.32 -12.83 -42.69
C LYS A 7 16.99 -12.19 -42.31
N ASN A 8 15.87 -12.67 -42.87
CA ASN A 8 14.54 -12.22 -42.48
C ASN A 8 14.11 -12.75 -41.10
N THR A 9 14.42 -14.01 -40.81
CA THR A 9 14.12 -14.62 -39.51
C THR A 9 14.88 -13.93 -38.37
N SER A 10 16.17 -13.62 -38.60
CA SER A 10 16.98 -12.92 -37.58
C SER A 10 16.52 -11.47 -37.36
N LYS A 11 16.09 -10.76 -38.38
CA LYS A 11 15.50 -9.42 -38.27
C LYS A 11 14.16 -9.45 -37.51
N THR A 12 13.30 -10.41 -37.80
CA THR A 12 12.02 -10.54 -37.12
C THR A 12 12.22 -10.87 -35.63
N ALA A 13 13.16 -11.75 -35.30
CA ALA A 13 13.51 -12.06 -33.92
C ALA A 13 14.08 -10.84 -33.17
N ALA A 14 14.94 -10.04 -33.82
CA ALA A 14 15.48 -8.82 -33.21
C ALA A 14 14.41 -7.74 -32.98
N ILE A 15 13.46 -7.58 -33.91
CA ILE A 15 12.33 -6.66 -33.75
C ILE A 15 11.41 -7.12 -32.61
N GLN A 16 11.10 -8.41 -32.52
CA GLN A 16 10.29 -8.96 -31.43
C GLN A 16 10.97 -8.81 -30.06
N ALA A 17 12.27 -9.08 -29.98
CA ALA A 17 13.04 -8.88 -28.76
C ALA A 17 13.07 -7.40 -28.33
N GLY A 18 13.25 -6.48 -29.27
CA GLY A 18 13.21 -5.03 -29.01
C GLY A 18 11.85 -4.55 -28.53
N THR A 19 10.76 -5.08 -29.08
CA THR A 19 9.39 -4.71 -28.66
C THR A 19 9.06 -5.24 -27.27
N GLN A 20 9.52 -6.43 -26.91
CA GLN A 20 9.32 -7.00 -25.58
C GLN A 20 10.12 -6.25 -24.49
N THR A 21 11.36 -5.86 -24.78
CA THR A 21 12.19 -5.07 -23.85
C THR A 21 11.59 -3.69 -23.60
N THR A 22 11.07 -3.02 -24.63
CA THR A 22 10.42 -1.71 -24.49
C THR A 22 9.16 -1.78 -23.63
N GLY A 23 8.35 -2.85 -23.75
CA GLY A 23 7.17 -3.06 -22.94
C GLY A 23 7.50 -3.28 -21.46
N LYS A 24 8.52 -4.08 -21.17
CA LYS A 24 9.01 -4.34 -19.80
C LYS A 24 9.62 -3.09 -19.16
N ALA A 25 10.43 -2.35 -19.91
CA ALA A 25 11.02 -1.10 -19.44
C ALA A 25 9.93 -0.08 -19.06
N ARG A 26 8.94 0.13 -19.93
CA ARG A 26 7.81 1.03 -19.64
C ARG A 26 7.02 0.60 -18.39
N TYR A 27 6.77 -0.69 -18.24
CA TYR A 27 6.10 -1.23 -17.05
C TYR A 27 6.86 -0.91 -15.76
N LEU A 28 8.17 -1.17 -15.74
CA LEU A 28 9.04 -0.87 -14.59
C LEU A 28 9.14 0.63 -14.31
N THR A 29 9.24 1.46 -15.35
CA THR A 29 9.29 2.92 -15.21
C THR A 29 8.03 3.47 -14.55
N VAL A 30 6.84 2.97 -14.94
CA VAL A 30 5.58 3.40 -14.32
C VAL A 30 5.53 3.00 -12.86
N ILE A 31 5.92 1.76 -12.50
CA ILE A 31 5.97 1.32 -11.10
C ILE A 31 6.94 2.19 -10.29
N ALA A 32 8.13 2.44 -10.79
CA ALA A 32 9.12 3.26 -10.10
C ALA A 32 8.64 4.71 -9.89
N LEU A 33 8.02 5.31 -10.91
CA LEU A 33 7.46 6.65 -10.83
C LEU A 33 6.31 6.72 -9.80
N MET A 34 5.39 5.77 -9.84
CA MET A 34 4.27 5.72 -8.89
C MET A 34 4.74 5.44 -7.47
N ALA A 35 5.78 4.61 -7.28
CA ALA A 35 6.39 4.40 -5.98
C ALA A 35 7.04 5.67 -5.42
N ALA A 36 7.73 6.44 -6.27
CA ALA A 36 8.30 7.73 -5.88
C ALA A 36 7.22 8.74 -5.48
N ILE A 37 6.11 8.82 -6.23
CA ILE A 37 4.97 9.69 -5.89
C ILE A 37 4.33 9.22 -4.58
N SER A 38 4.10 7.92 -4.39
CA SER A 38 3.60 7.34 -3.14
C SER A 38 4.48 7.71 -1.95
N TYR A 39 5.79 7.59 -2.10
CA TYR A 39 6.75 7.93 -1.06
C TYR A 39 6.70 9.42 -0.68
N ILE A 40 6.62 10.31 -1.67
CA ILE A 40 6.48 11.76 -1.43
C ILE A 40 5.16 12.08 -0.72
N LEU A 41 4.04 11.46 -1.14
CA LEU A 41 2.74 11.67 -0.52
C LEU A 41 2.68 11.16 0.92
N ALA A 42 3.49 10.17 1.28
CA ALA A 42 3.59 9.68 2.65
C ALA A 42 4.13 10.72 3.65
N PHE A 43 4.86 11.74 3.19
CA PHE A 43 5.28 12.87 4.04
C PHE A 43 4.18 13.94 4.21
N LEU A 44 3.13 13.90 3.39
CA LEU A 44 1.97 14.80 3.50
C LEU A 44 0.92 14.20 4.44
N GLU A 45 1.30 13.98 5.68
CA GLU A 45 0.44 13.44 6.71
C GLU A 45 -0.47 14.53 7.29
N VAL A 46 -1.75 14.23 7.41
CA VAL A 46 -2.74 15.10 8.05
C VAL A 46 -3.22 14.42 9.33
N PRO A 47 -3.16 15.10 10.48
CA PRO A 47 -3.70 14.56 11.73
C PRO A 47 -5.20 14.31 11.58
N MET A 48 -5.66 13.15 12.04
CA MET A 48 -7.06 12.75 11.94
C MET A 48 -7.89 13.47 13.03
N PRO A 49 -8.92 14.25 12.66
CA PRO A 49 -9.61 15.13 13.63
C PRO A 49 -10.44 14.41 14.69
N LEU A 50 -10.67 13.08 14.52
CA LEU A 50 -11.49 12.23 15.40
C LEU A 50 -10.72 11.02 15.94
N ALA A 51 -9.39 11.06 15.86
CA ALA A 51 -8.53 9.97 16.30
C ALA A 51 -7.43 10.50 17.26
N PRO A 52 -6.80 9.63 18.07
CA PRO A 52 -5.69 10.03 18.92
C PRO A 52 -4.60 10.76 18.14
N SER A 53 -3.87 11.66 18.81
CA SER A 53 -2.86 12.53 18.19
C SER A 53 -1.74 11.82 17.42
N PHE A 54 -1.59 10.51 17.64
CA PHE A 54 -0.66 9.65 16.91
C PHE A 54 -1.23 9.03 15.62
N ALA A 55 -2.57 9.11 15.41
CA ALA A 55 -3.20 8.59 14.21
C ALA A 55 -3.18 9.65 13.10
N ARG A 56 -2.47 9.35 12.03
CA ARG A 56 -2.29 10.22 10.86
C ARG A 56 -2.86 9.55 9.63
N MET A 57 -3.41 10.35 8.73
CA MET A 57 -3.85 9.93 7.41
C MET A 57 -2.94 10.52 6.35
N ASP A 58 -2.58 9.72 5.37
CA ASP A 58 -1.90 10.17 4.16
C ASP A 58 -2.61 9.66 2.90
N ALA A 59 -2.21 10.19 1.76
CA ALA A 59 -2.73 9.79 0.45
C ALA A 59 -1.75 8.86 -0.30
N SER A 60 -0.78 8.27 0.38
CA SER A 60 0.30 7.51 -0.24
C SER A 60 -0.15 6.21 -0.90
N ASP A 61 -1.29 5.64 -0.49
CA ASP A 61 -1.84 4.43 -1.09
C ASP A 61 -2.56 4.69 -2.42
N VAL A 62 -2.90 5.96 -2.72
CA VAL A 62 -3.62 6.32 -3.96
C VAL A 62 -2.83 5.98 -5.23
N PRO A 63 -1.53 6.32 -5.38
CA PRO A 63 -0.77 5.94 -6.57
C PRO A 63 -0.62 4.42 -6.72
N ALA A 64 -0.50 3.69 -5.61
CA ALA A 64 -0.44 2.23 -5.61
C ALA A 64 -1.76 1.63 -6.09
N LEU A 65 -2.90 2.15 -5.63
CA LEU A 65 -4.23 1.74 -6.06
C LEU A 65 -4.47 2.04 -7.55
N LEU A 66 -4.07 3.22 -8.03
CA LEU A 66 -4.12 3.56 -9.46
C LEU A 66 -3.27 2.62 -10.30
N THR A 67 -2.08 2.25 -9.81
CA THR A 67 -1.21 1.28 -10.46
C THR A 67 -1.84 -0.10 -10.51
N ALA A 68 -2.53 -0.53 -9.44
CA ALA A 68 -3.26 -1.79 -9.43
C ALA A 68 -4.39 -1.82 -10.46
N PHE A 69 -5.09 -0.71 -10.65
CA PHE A 69 -6.14 -0.60 -11.65
C PHE A 69 -5.60 -0.56 -13.09
N ALA A 70 -4.46 0.09 -13.30
CA ALA A 70 -3.85 0.23 -14.63
C ALA A 70 -3.07 -1.02 -15.07
N LEU A 71 -2.21 -1.53 -14.20
CA LEU A 71 -1.23 -2.58 -14.49
C LEU A 71 -1.53 -3.92 -13.81
N GLY A 72 -2.50 -3.93 -12.88
CA GLY A 72 -2.91 -5.13 -12.14
C GLY A 72 -2.48 -5.15 -10.67
N PRO A 73 -3.09 -6.05 -9.87
CA PRO A 73 -2.94 -6.06 -8.41
C PRO A 73 -1.48 -6.23 -7.96
N VAL A 74 -0.71 -7.06 -8.63
CA VAL A 74 0.70 -7.30 -8.29
C VAL A 74 1.54 -6.02 -8.46
N ALA A 75 1.31 -5.26 -9.55
CA ALA A 75 2.05 -4.01 -9.78
C ALA A 75 1.78 -2.97 -8.68
N GLY A 76 0.53 -2.82 -8.26
CA GLY A 76 0.17 -1.94 -7.16
C GLY A 76 0.79 -2.38 -5.83
N THR A 77 0.78 -3.68 -5.53
CA THR A 77 1.43 -4.22 -4.32
C THR A 77 2.95 -3.99 -4.33
N VAL A 78 3.60 -4.05 -5.50
CA VAL A 78 5.03 -3.73 -5.63
C VAL A 78 5.28 -2.24 -5.35
N VAL A 79 4.39 -1.33 -5.78
CA VAL A 79 4.48 0.09 -5.43
C VAL A 79 4.40 0.28 -3.91
N GLU A 80 3.45 -0.40 -3.23
CA GLU A 80 3.35 -0.40 -1.77
C GLU A 80 4.61 -0.91 -1.09
N LEU A 81 5.17 -2.01 -1.59
CA LEU A 81 6.41 -2.57 -1.05
C LEU A 81 7.57 -1.57 -1.14
N ILE A 82 7.78 -0.99 -2.33
CA ILE A 82 8.87 -0.02 -2.55
C ILE A 82 8.69 1.20 -1.64
N LYS A 83 7.48 1.76 -1.56
CA LYS A 83 7.14 2.89 -0.68
C LYS A 83 7.55 2.58 0.76
N ASN A 84 7.09 1.46 1.31
CA ASN A 84 7.33 1.10 2.70
C ASN A 84 8.80 0.74 2.99
N VAL A 85 9.50 0.13 2.03
CA VAL A 85 10.96 -0.10 2.14
C VAL A 85 11.70 1.24 2.20
N LEU A 86 11.36 2.22 1.37
CA LEU A 86 11.97 3.54 1.41
C LEU A 86 11.66 4.28 2.72
N GLN A 87 10.42 4.18 3.23
CA GLN A 87 10.04 4.74 4.54
C GLN A 87 10.84 4.09 5.68
N ALA A 88 11.04 2.78 5.65
CA ALA A 88 11.81 2.04 6.67
C ALA A 88 13.27 2.52 6.78
N LEU A 89 13.84 3.10 5.72
CA LEU A 89 15.18 3.71 5.77
C LEU A 89 15.21 5.03 6.55
N SER A 90 14.06 5.69 6.69
CA SER A 90 13.94 7.02 7.31
C SER A 90 13.20 7.02 8.65
N THR A 91 12.76 5.84 9.11
CA THR A 91 11.93 5.71 10.31
C THR A 91 12.73 5.54 11.60
N SER A 92 12.14 5.98 12.71
CA SER A 92 12.63 5.73 14.07
C SER A 92 12.02 4.48 14.72
N THR A 93 11.05 3.81 14.06
CA THR A 93 10.28 2.68 14.63
C THR A 93 10.94 1.31 14.41
N GLY A 94 12.15 1.28 13.85
CA GLY A 94 12.85 0.03 13.53
C GLY A 94 12.19 -0.80 12.42
N GLY A 95 11.31 -0.20 11.61
CA GLY A 95 10.66 -0.83 10.45
C GLY A 95 9.37 -1.60 10.76
N ILE A 96 8.96 -1.72 12.02
CA ILE A 96 7.76 -2.49 12.39
C ILE A 96 6.49 -1.76 11.96
N GLY A 97 6.47 -0.43 12.12
CA GLY A 97 5.36 0.42 11.66
C GLY A 97 5.17 0.33 10.15
N GLU A 98 6.26 0.36 9.41
CA GLU A 98 6.27 0.28 7.94
C GLU A 98 5.86 -1.11 7.43
N LEU A 99 6.23 -2.18 8.17
CA LEU A 99 5.75 -3.52 7.87
C LEU A 99 4.24 -3.63 8.06
N ALA A 100 3.70 -3.08 9.15
CA ALA A 100 2.26 -3.03 9.40
C ALA A 100 1.55 -2.19 8.32
N ASN A 101 2.09 -1.02 7.96
CA ASN A 101 1.57 -0.16 6.90
C ASN A 101 1.59 -0.87 5.54
N PHE A 102 2.68 -1.59 5.21
CA PHE A 102 2.75 -2.41 4.00
C PHE A 102 1.66 -3.47 3.96
N LEU A 103 1.43 -4.22 5.02
CA LEU A 103 0.42 -5.28 5.05
C LEU A 103 -1.00 -4.72 4.91
N MET A 104 -1.27 -3.57 5.53
CA MET A 104 -2.54 -2.86 5.40
C MET A 104 -2.75 -2.34 3.98
N GLY A 105 -1.81 -1.58 3.44
CA GLY A 105 -1.85 -1.04 2.08
C GLY A 105 -1.88 -2.13 1.01
N ALA A 106 -1.08 -3.18 1.16
CA ALA A 106 -1.09 -4.34 0.26
C ALA A 106 -2.44 -5.04 0.24
N SER A 107 -3.11 -5.20 1.40
CA SER A 107 -4.44 -5.80 1.47
C SER A 107 -5.50 -4.96 0.74
N LEU A 108 -5.44 -3.62 0.89
CA LEU A 108 -6.27 -2.68 0.14
C LEU A 108 -6.06 -2.83 -1.37
N VAL A 109 -4.81 -2.61 -1.80
CA VAL A 109 -4.43 -2.50 -3.21
C VAL A 109 -4.60 -3.81 -3.96
N PHE A 110 -4.21 -4.93 -3.33
CA PHE A 110 -4.34 -6.25 -3.92
C PHE A 110 -5.80 -6.67 -4.08
N THR A 111 -6.61 -6.52 -3.03
CA THR A 111 -8.04 -6.85 -3.06
C THR A 111 -8.79 -5.99 -4.08
N ALA A 112 -8.59 -4.67 -4.04
CA ALA A 112 -9.20 -3.75 -4.99
C ALA A 112 -8.78 -4.06 -6.44
N GLY A 113 -7.50 -4.32 -6.67
CA GLY A 113 -6.96 -4.68 -7.98
C GLY A 113 -7.52 -5.99 -8.53
N LEU A 114 -7.70 -7.01 -7.68
CA LEU A 114 -8.29 -8.30 -8.08
C LEU A 114 -9.74 -8.14 -8.52
N ILE A 115 -10.54 -7.41 -7.76
CA ILE A 115 -11.97 -7.19 -8.06
C ILE A 115 -12.11 -6.35 -9.33
N TYR A 116 -11.35 -5.27 -9.45
CA TYR A 116 -11.39 -4.39 -10.62
C TYR A 116 -10.94 -5.10 -11.92
N LYS A 117 -10.00 -6.04 -11.81
CA LYS A 117 -9.54 -6.83 -12.96
C LYS A 117 -10.66 -7.64 -13.63
N GLN A 118 -11.69 -8.03 -12.89
CA GLN A 118 -12.80 -8.82 -13.42
C GLN A 118 -13.70 -8.02 -14.36
N LYS A 119 -14.01 -6.75 -13.99
CA LYS A 119 -14.84 -5.85 -14.81
C LYS A 119 -14.32 -4.42 -14.67
N LYS A 120 -13.67 -3.91 -15.71
CA LYS A 120 -13.08 -2.56 -15.73
C LYS A 120 -14.14 -1.49 -16.00
N THR A 121 -15.03 -1.23 -15.04
CA THR A 121 -16.07 -0.19 -15.12
C THR A 121 -15.95 0.80 -13.97
N ARG A 122 -16.45 2.02 -14.13
CA ARG A 122 -16.45 3.03 -13.06
C ARG A 122 -17.16 2.54 -11.79
N LYS A 123 -18.28 1.83 -11.93
CA LYS A 123 -19.01 1.25 -10.79
C LYS A 123 -18.17 0.20 -10.07
N MET A 124 -17.48 -0.66 -10.81
CA MET A 124 -16.60 -1.67 -10.23
C MET A 124 -15.36 -1.06 -9.58
N ALA A 125 -14.85 0.08 -10.05
CA ALA A 125 -13.77 0.79 -9.36
C ALA A 125 -14.20 1.20 -7.94
N VAL A 126 -15.37 1.80 -7.79
CA VAL A 126 -15.90 2.18 -6.46
C VAL A 126 -16.13 0.95 -5.58
N VAL A 127 -16.76 -0.10 -6.10
CA VAL A 127 -16.99 -1.35 -5.35
C VAL A 127 -15.67 -1.98 -4.92
N SER A 128 -14.67 -1.99 -5.79
CA SER A 128 -13.35 -2.55 -5.48
C SER A 128 -12.60 -1.73 -4.41
N CYS A 129 -12.73 -0.39 -4.44
CA CYS A 129 -12.18 0.46 -3.38
C CYS A 129 -12.84 0.17 -2.03
N VAL A 130 -14.16 0.08 -1.98
CA VAL A 130 -14.90 -0.25 -0.73
C VAL A 130 -14.49 -1.62 -0.20
N ALA A 131 -14.45 -2.64 -1.06
CA ALA A 131 -14.02 -3.98 -0.64
C ALA A 131 -12.56 -4.02 -0.19
N GLY A 132 -11.67 -3.28 -0.87
CA GLY A 132 -10.28 -3.12 -0.48
C GLY A 132 -10.15 -2.41 0.88
N SER A 133 -10.93 -1.36 1.12
CA SER A 133 -10.94 -0.65 2.41
C SER A 133 -11.41 -1.55 3.56
N VAL A 134 -12.40 -2.41 3.32
CA VAL A 134 -12.83 -3.41 4.31
C VAL A 134 -11.71 -4.41 4.60
N ALA A 135 -11.04 -4.92 3.57
CA ALA A 135 -9.88 -5.82 3.75
C ALA A 135 -8.74 -5.14 4.51
N MET A 136 -8.44 -3.88 4.20
CA MET A 136 -7.47 -3.06 4.93
C MET A 136 -7.88 -2.90 6.41
N GLY A 137 -9.14 -2.60 6.69
CA GLY A 137 -9.65 -2.46 8.06
C GLY A 137 -9.51 -3.74 8.89
N ILE A 138 -9.80 -4.90 8.29
CA ILE A 138 -9.60 -6.21 8.92
C ILE A 138 -8.10 -6.43 9.19
N MET A 139 -7.25 -6.17 8.22
CA MET A 139 -5.80 -6.30 8.38
C MET A 139 -5.26 -5.33 9.45
N ALA A 140 -5.76 -4.10 9.48
CA ALA A 140 -5.41 -3.11 10.49
C ALA A 140 -5.80 -3.57 11.90
N ALA A 141 -6.99 -4.15 12.09
CA ALA A 141 -7.41 -4.72 13.36
C ALA A 141 -6.49 -5.86 13.82
N ILE A 142 -6.12 -6.76 12.89
CA ILE A 142 -5.19 -7.87 13.15
C ILE A 142 -3.81 -7.31 13.55
N MET A 143 -3.26 -6.38 12.77
CA MET A 143 -1.96 -5.77 13.04
C MET A 143 -1.94 -5.00 14.36
N ASN A 144 -3.01 -4.27 14.65
CA ASN A 144 -3.14 -3.56 15.91
C ASN A 144 -3.09 -4.52 17.11
N TYR A 145 -3.88 -5.60 17.04
CA TYR A 145 -3.97 -6.56 18.14
C TYR A 145 -2.68 -7.37 18.35
N PHE A 146 -2.07 -7.87 17.27
CA PHE A 146 -0.92 -8.79 17.38
C PHE A 146 0.44 -8.09 17.41
N VAL A 147 0.57 -6.91 16.82
CA VAL A 147 1.86 -6.23 16.64
C VAL A 147 1.92 -4.94 17.44
N LEU A 148 0.96 -4.03 17.23
CA LEU A 148 1.02 -2.69 17.81
C LEU A 148 0.74 -2.71 19.33
N LEU A 149 -0.24 -3.48 19.79
CA LEU A 149 -0.55 -3.58 21.22
C LEU A 149 0.63 -4.11 22.07
N PRO A 150 1.26 -5.24 21.75
CA PRO A 150 2.44 -5.70 22.49
C PRO A 150 3.64 -4.76 22.36
N MET A 151 3.78 -4.06 21.24
CA MET A 151 4.86 -3.10 21.02
C MET A 151 4.66 -1.82 21.84
N TYR A 152 3.44 -1.30 21.92
CA TYR A 152 3.13 -0.14 22.76
C TYR A 152 3.41 -0.40 24.23
N GLN A 153 3.19 -1.62 24.73
CA GLN A 153 3.52 -2.01 26.11
C GLN A 153 5.02 -1.91 26.44
N ILE A 154 5.88 -2.01 25.41
CA ILE A 154 7.34 -1.92 25.57
C ILE A 154 7.81 -0.46 25.54
N PHE A 155 7.17 0.40 24.71
CA PHE A 155 7.60 1.77 24.46
C PHE A 155 6.79 2.85 25.19
N MET A 156 5.54 2.56 25.55
CA MET A 156 4.67 3.47 26.30
C MET A 156 3.95 2.72 27.43
N PRO A 157 3.86 3.30 28.65
CA PRO A 157 2.99 2.78 29.68
C PRO A 157 1.52 2.73 29.17
N ILE A 158 0.85 1.61 29.41
CA ILE A 158 -0.56 1.40 29.01
C ILE A 158 -1.46 2.56 29.44
N ASP A 159 -1.16 3.16 30.59
CA ASP A 159 -1.92 4.30 31.15
C ASP A 159 -1.96 5.52 30.21
N GLN A 160 -0.89 5.79 29.45
CA GLN A 160 -0.86 6.90 28.49
C GLN A 160 -1.70 6.60 27.24
N VAL A 161 -1.73 5.35 26.81
CA VAL A 161 -2.56 4.91 25.67
C VAL A 161 -4.03 4.99 26.06
N ILE A 162 -4.38 4.52 27.25
CA ILE A 162 -5.74 4.57 27.81
C ILE A 162 -6.18 6.02 27.99
N ALA A 163 -5.31 6.90 28.52
CA ALA A 163 -5.60 8.32 28.67
C ALA A 163 -5.90 9.01 27.34
N SER A 164 -5.15 8.67 26.28
CA SER A 164 -5.38 9.23 24.94
C SER A 164 -6.71 8.77 24.32
N PHE A 165 -7.15 7.55 24.59
CA PHE A 165 -8.47 7.06 24.16
C PHE A 165 -9.60 7.60 25.06
N ALA A 166 -9.36 7.80 26.34
CA ALA A 166 -10.32 8.35 27.29
C ALA A 166 -10.69 9.81 26.98
N GLU A 167 -9.77 10.57 26.42
CA GLU A 167 -10.00 11.95 25.95
C GLU A 167 -11.02 12.01 24.80
N ILE A 168 -11.10 10.95 23.98
CA ILE A 168 -12.00 10.87 22.83
C ILE A 168 -13.33 10.20 23.17
N ILE A 169 -13.32 9.23 24.10
CA ILE A 169 -14.51 8.48 24.52
C ILE A 169 -14.66 8.58 26.04
N PRO A 170 -15.41 9.58 26.55
CA PRO A 170 -15.59 9.77 28.00
C PRO A 170 -16.22 8.59 28.74
N PHE A 171 -16.76 7.60 28.01
CA PHE A 171 -17.36 6.39 28.58
C PHE A 171 -16.34 5.33 29.06
N ILE A 172 -15.07 5.45 28.71
CA ILE A 172 -14.03 4.47 29.08
C ILE A 172 -13.54 4.66 30.52
N HIS A 173 -13.68 5.86 31.08
CA HIS A 173 -13.29 6.16 32.47
C HIS A 173 -14.02 5.33 33.53
N THR A 174 -15.18 4.77 33.23
CA THR A 174 -16.04 4.11 34.23
C THR A 174 -15.67 2.64 34.48
N LYS A 175 -14.75 2.04 33.73
CA LYS A 175 -14.40 0.61 33.89
C LYS A 175 -13.00 0.33 34.44
N LEU A 176 -12.22 1.34 34.77
CA LEU A 176 -10.84 1.18 35.25
C LEU A 176 -10.69 1.48 36.77
N ASP A 177 -11.77 1.87 37.44
CA ASP A 177 -11.80 2.12 38.90
C ASP A 177 -12.31 0.91 39.69
N VAL A 178 -12.08 -0.33 39.19
CA VAL A 178 -12.39 -1.56 39.97
C VAL A 178 -11.18 -2.45 40.08
#